data_e0ea2affeac6410068d1df6bd0af4d82
#
_entry.id   e0ea2affeac6410068d1df6bd0af4d82
#
_cell.length_a   1.000
_cell.length_b   1.000
_cell.length_c   1.000
_cell.angle_alpha   90.00
_cell.angle_beta   90.00
_cell.angle_gamma   90.00
#
_symmetry.space_group_name_H-M   'P 1'
#
loop_
_entity.id
_entity.type
_entity.pdbx_description
1 polymer ?
#
loop_
_entity_poly.entity_id
_entity_poly.type
_entity_poly.pdbx_seq_one_letter_code
_entity_poly.pdbx_strand_id
1 'polypeptide(L)'
;MLVGADQSLAVQPMSRYRPKLETFFLAVALLAICAPAQVQGQKWSAQWEPVKLVNGSPVLFRVTAPKQLTALTGNFLGQDLSFRLSQSCHCWYAFAGVNLATKPGRYTLSVQGTGQGEKKAGMSYAVAIAAAHYPFSTIKVAPAFVEPPKEAQAAIEAADAAKKSAFSATDANPLWSGRFIPPAEAETSGVFGSARIYNGKKKSQHTGLDFRVSTGTPVHATNSGTVILARPLYFEGNCVMLDHGQGLLTIYMHLSEFKVKEGEKVAAGQLVALSGGTGRSTAPHLHFAVRWRGEYLDPRTLLDLRPPEK
;
A
#
# COMPACT_ATOMS: atom_id res chain seq x y z
N MET A 1 -44.71 -64.63 21.91
CA MET A 1 -45.75 -65.12 20.96
C MET A 1 -45.09 -65.14 19.61
N LEU A 2 -44.77 -66.35 19.23
CA LEU A 2 -45.19 -67.05 18.01
C LEU A 2 -44.53 -66.53 16.74
N VAL A 3 -43.60 -67.23 16.22
CA VAL A 3 -43.59 -68.38 15.30
C VAL A 3 -43.46 -67.90 13.87
N GLY A 4 -42.51 -68.23 13.12
CA GLY A 4 -42.02 -69.45 12.46
C GLY A 4 -42.03 -69.04 10.97
N ALA A 5 -41.36 -69.54 10.09
CA ALA A 5 -40.84 -70.79 9.71
C ALA A 5 -39.94 -70.69 8.48
N ASP A 6 -38.92 -71.39 8.53
CA ASP A 6 -38.14 -72.11 7.58
C ASP A 6 -38.89 -72.56 6.30
N GLN A 7 -38.24 -72.37 5.13
CA GLN A 7 -38.28 -73.39 4.08
C GLN A 7 -37.08 -73.24 3.11
N SER A 8 -36.22 -74.21 3.23
CA SER A 8 -35.22 -74.62 2.28
C SER A 8 -35.79 -75.09 0.96
N LEU A 9 -35.23 -74.71 -0.16
CA LEU A 9 -35.36 -75.49 -1.39
C LEU A 9 -33.97 -75.55 -2.12
N ALA A 10 -33.49 -76.77 -2.10
CA ALA A 10 -32.32 -77.20 -2.82
C ALA A 10 -32.61 -77.30 -4.33
N VAL A 11 -31.69 -76.83 -5.13
CA VAL A 11 -31.68 -77.15 -6.57
C VAL A 11 -30.29 -77.65 -6.95
N GLN A 12 -30.31 -78.74 -7.67
CA GLN A 12 -29.22 -79.59 -8.11
C GLN A 12 -28.36 -79.00 -9.20
N PRO A 13 -27.16 -79.51 -9.48
CA PRO A 13 -26.18 -78.94 -10.35
C PRO A 13 -26.35 -79.31 -11.81
N MET A 14 -26.24 -78.33 -12.71
CA MET A 14 -26.17 -78.62 -14.15
C MET A 14 -24.72 -78.52 -14.68
N SER A 15 -24.48 -79.49 -15.46
CA SER A 15 -23.41 -79.90 -16.32
C SER A 15 -22.43 -78.82 -16.84
N ARG A 16 -21.18 -79.21 -16.79
CA ARG A 16 -20.01 -78.52 -17.35
C ARG A 16 -20.00 -78.58 -18.88
N TYR A 17 -20.00 -77.41 -19.51
CA TYR A 17 -19.57 -77.22 -20.88
C TYR A 17 -18.27 -76.42 -20.90
N ARG A 18 -17.20 -77.06 -21.39
CA ARG A 18 -15.89 -76.38 -21.62
C ARG A 18 -15.74 -76.06 -23.12
N PRO A 19 -15.64 -74.82 -23.55
CA PRO A 19 -15.11 -74.54 -24.84
C PRO A 19 -13.58 -74.38 -24.76
N LYS A 20 -12.92 -74.94 -25.77
CA LYS A 20 -11.46 -74.82 -26.00
C LYS A 20 -11.09 -73.37 -26.26
N LEU A 21 -10.16 -72.85 -25.48
CA LEU A 21 -9.58 -71.53 -25.66
C LEU A 21 -8.46 -71.63 -26.75
N GLU A 22 -8.69 -71.14 -27.93
CA GLU A 22 -7.65 -70.85 -28.88
C GLU A 22 -7.03 -69.47 -28.54
N THR A 23 -5.77 -69.51 -28.20
CA THR A 23 -5.00 -68.33 -27.78
C THR A 23 -4.62 -67.53 -29.03
N PHE A 24 -5.39 -66.48 -29.31
CA PHE A 24 -4.95 -65.43 -30.22
C PHE A 24 -4.14 -64.38 -29.42
N PHE A 25 -2.82 -64.37 -29.62
CA PHE A 25 -1.97 -63.27 -29.16
C PHE A 25 -2.19 -62.05 -30.07
N LEU A 26 -3.05 -61.14 -29.60
CA LEU A 26 -3.14 -59.80 -30.19
C LEU A 26 -2.11 -58.91 -29.50
N ALA A 27 -0.99 -58.66 -30.16
CA ALA A 27 0.00 -57.68 -29.72
C ALA A 27 -0.59 -56.27 -29.89
N VAL A 28 -1.14 -55.72 -28.79
CA VAL A 28 -1.52 -54.30 -28.76
C VAL A 28 -0.26 -53.49 -28.51
N ALA A 29 0.29 -52.90 -29.59
CA ALA A 29 1.32 -51.89 -29.51
C ALA A 29 0.71 -50.64 -28.87
N LEU A 30 0.97 -50.40 -27.58
CA LEU A 30 0.68 -49.15 -26.92
C LEU A 30 1.65 -48.07 -27.53
N LEU A 31 1.18 -47.36 -28.51
CA LEU A 31 1.75 -46.08 -28.92
C LEU A 31 1.46 -45.08 -27.78
N ALA A 32 2.43 -44.92 -26.89
CA ALA A 32 2.41 -43.81 -25.94
C ALA A 32 2.51 -42.51 -26.76
N ILE A 33 1.34 -41.90 -27.03
CA ILE A 33 1.27 -40.54 -27.53
C ILE A 33 1.77 -39.64 -26.37
N CYS A 34 3.06 -39.33 -26.40
CA CYS A 34 3.60 -38.24 -25.59
C CYS A 34 2.93 -36.95 -26.09
N ALA A 35 1.79 -36.61 -25.52
CA ALA A 35 1.24 -35.26 -25.65
C ALA A 35 2.32 -34.29 -25.15
N PRO A 36 2.74 -33.31 -25.98
CA PRO A 36 3.66 -32.30 -25.46
C PRO A 36 3.00 -31.65 -24.24
N ALA A 37 3.70 -31.73 -23.11
CA ALA A 37 3.30 -30.98 -21.94
C ALA A 37 3.19 -29.51 -22.39
N GLN A 38 1.97 -29.02 -22.52
CA GLN A 38 1.73 -27.60 -22.72
C GLN A 38 2.28 -26.94 -21.46
N VAL A 39 3.46 -26.36 -21.58
CA VAL A 39 3.98 -25.40 -20.64
C VAL A 39 2.96 -24.27 -20.67
N GLN A 40 2.01 -24.31 -19.75
CA GLN A 40 1.11 -23.19 -19.53
C GLN A 40 1.99 -22.01 -19.14
N GLY A 41 2.30 -21.19 -20.14
CA GLY A 41 3.02 -19.95 -19.92
C GLY A 41 2.27 -19.16 -18.89
N GLN A 42 2.95 -18.80 -17.79
CA GLN A 42 2.37 -18.02 -16.70
C GLN A 42 1.72 -16.79 -17.30
N LYS A 43 0.38 -16.68 -17.15
CA LYS A 43 -0.40 -15.57 -17.72
C LYS A 43 -0.13 -14.29 -16.94
N TRP A 44 -0.08 -13.18 -17.64
CA TRP A 44 -0.07 -11.87 -17.01
C TRP A 44 -1.36 -11.65 -16.21
N SER A 45 -1.23 -11.21 -14.96
CA SER A 45 -2.35 -10.71 -14.17
C SER A 45 -1.91 -9.58 -13.27
N ALA A 46 -2.80 -8.64 -12.98
CA ALA A 46 -2.57 -7.58 -12.03
C ALA A 46 -3.70 -7.54 -11.01
N GLN A 47 -3.34 -7.28 -9.78
CA GLN A 47 -4.21 -7.00 -8.64
C GLN A 47 -3.72 -5.74 -7.95
N TRP A 48 -4.59 -5.06 -7.23
CA TRP A 48 -4.22 -3.88 -6.45
C TRP A 48 -5.01 -3.78 -5.16
N GLU A 49 -4.41 -3.11 -4.21
CA GLU A 49 -4.94 -2.88 -2.89
C GLU A 49 -4.83 -1.38 -2.56
N PRO A 50 -5.91 -0.73 -2.10
CA PRO A 50 -7.26 -1.28 -1.90
C PRO A 50 -7.94 -1.61 -3.24
N VAL A 51 -8.89 -2.56 -3.22
CA VAL A 51 -9.64 -2.96 -4.43
C VAL A 51 -10.44 -1.79 -5.00
N LYS A 52 -11.02 -0.96 -4.13
CA LYS A 52 -11.74 0.26 -4.49
C LYS A 52 -10.82 1.47 -4.30
N LEU A 53 -10.29 1.99 -5.41
CA LEU A 53 -9.53 3.24 -5.40
C LEU A 53 -10.45 4.45 -5.45
N VAL A 54 -10.06 5.49 -4.70
CA VAL A 54 -10.66 6.83 -4.76
C VAL A 54 -9.54 7.86 -4.92
N ASN A 55 -9.88 9.09 -5.28
CA ASN A 55 -8.89 10.18 -5.24
C ASN A 55 -8.34 10.35 -3.81
N GLY A 56 -7.02 10.46 -3.70
CA GLY A 56 -6.28 10.43 -2.44
C GLY A 56 -5.77 9.04 -1.99
N SER A 57 -6.17 7.94 -2.65
CA SER A 57 -5.73 6.61 -2.25
C SER A 57 -4.25 6.36 -2.54
N PRO A 58 -3.45 5.87 -1.58
CA PRO A 58 -2.29 5.06 -1.89
C PRO A 58 -2.74 3.75 -2.53
N VAL A 59 -1.90 3.16 -3.37
CA VAL A 59 -2.19 1.88 -4.02
C VAL A 59 -0.94 1.00 -4.10
N LEU A 60 -1.10 -0.27 -3.80
CA LEU A 60 -0.11 -1.30 -3.98
C LEU A 60 -0.53 -2.19 -5.16
N PHE A 61 0.18 -2.12 -6.27
CA PHE A 61 -0.01 -3.02 -7.40
C PHE A 61 0.79 -4.30 -7.18
N ARG A 62 0.18 -5.45 -7.49
CA ARG A 62 0.83 -6.76 -7.59
C ARG A 62 0.61 -7.32 -8.98
N VAL A 63 1.69 -7.71 -9.65
CA VAL A 63 1.67 -8.24 -11.01
C VAL A 63 2.31 -9.61 -11.02
N THR A 64 1.55 -10.61 -11.48
CA THR A 64 2.11 -11.90 -11.87
C THR A 64 2.51 -11.82 -13.33
N ALA A 65 3.73 -12.19 -13.63
CA ALA A 65 4.31 -12.11 -14.96
C ALA A 65 5.10 -13.40 -15.28
N PRO A 66 5.44 -13.67 -16.53
CA PRO A 66 6.28 -14.81 -16.90
C PRO A 66 7.59 -14.86 -16.12
N LYS A 67 8.01 -16.05 -15.66
CA LYS A 67 9.20 -16.25 -14.80
C LYS A 67 10.54 -15.79 -15.40
N GLN A 68 10.60 -15.54 -16.70
CA GLN A 68 11.82 -15.18 -17.44
C GLN A 68 12.13 -13.68 -17.39
N LEU A 69 11.33 -12.88 -16.68
CA LEU A 69 11.57 -11.44 -16.58
C LEU A 69 12.64 -11.14 -15.53
N THR A 70 13.56 -10.26 -15.89
CA THR A 70 14.63 -9.75 -15.01
C THR A 70 14.28 -8.40 -14.42
N ALA A 71 13.39 -7.64 -15.08
CA ALA A 71 12.89 -6.36 -14.61
C ALA A 71 11.44 -6.14 -15.03
N LEU A 72 10.69 -5.39 -14.23
CA LEU A 72 9.33 -4.95 -14.55
C LEU A 72 9.20 -3.46 -14.20
N THR A 73 8.75 -2.69 -15.17
CA THR A 73 8.40 -1.28 -15.03
C THR A 73 6.95 -1.05 -15.41
N GLY A 74 6.41 0.10 -15.12
CA GLY A 74 5.07 0.47 -15.53
C GLY A 74 4.83 1.96 -15.47
N ASN A 75 3.63 2.36 -15.85
CA ASN A 75 3.16 3.75 -15.70
C ASN A 75 1.71 3.72 -15.23
N PHE A 76 1.41 4.58 -14.27
CA PHE A 76 0.06 4.80 -13.78
C PHE A 76 -0.13 6.29 -13.48
N LEU A 77 -1.17 6.90 -14.04
CA LEU A 77 -1.49 8.33 -13.89
C LEU A 77 -0.31 9.24 -14.29
N GLY A 78 0.48 8.85 -15.29
CA GLY A 78 1.66 9.59 -15.74
C GLY A 78 2.89 9.42 -14.84
N GLN A 79 2.82 8.60 -13.79
CA GLN A 79 3.94 8.29 -12.90
C GLN A 79 4.59 6.98 -13.29
N ASP A 80 5.90 6.99 -13.51
CA ASP A 80 6.65 5.78 -13.79
C ASP A 80 6.82 4.94 -12.52
N LEU A 81 6.58 3.63 -12.65
CA LEU A 81 6.64 2.67 -11.56
C LEU A 81 7.80 1.70 -11.78
N SER A 82 8.59 1.50 -10.74
CA SER A 82 9.59 0.43 -10.66
C SER A 82 9.06 -0.68 -9.80
N PHE A 83 8.79 -1.84 -10.40
CA PHE A 83 8.32 -3.00 -9.69
C PHE A 83 9.49 -3.78 -9.08
N ARG A 84 9.25 -4.39 -7.93
CA ARG A 84 10.17 -5.29 -7.25
C ARG A 84 9.59 -6.70 -7.24
N LEU A 85 10.45 -7.69 -7.42
CA LEU A 85 10.08 -9.09 -7.27
C LEU A 85 10.10 -9.45 -5.79
N SER A 86 8.97 -9.92 -5.27
CA SER A 86 8.89 -10.52 -3.95
C SER A 86 8.95 -12.04 -4.03
N GLN A 87 9.82 -12.62 -3.23
CA GLN A 87 9.92 -14.08 -3.12
C GLN A 87 8.75 -14.67 -2.31
N SER A 88 8.20 -13.92 -1.36
CA SER A 88 7.11 -14.40 -0.51
C SER A 88 5.79 -14.57 -1.25
N CYS A 89 5.44 -13.68 -2.20
CA CYS A 89 4.23 -13.80 -3.02
C CYS A 89 4.50 -14.33 -4.45
N HIS A 90 5.76 -14.54 -4.83
CA HIS A 90 6.16 -14.85 -6.22
C HIS A 90 5.55 -13.88 -7.23
N CYS A 91 5.46 -12.61 -6.86
CA CYS A 91 4.84 -11.55 -7.64
C CYS A 91 5.71 -10.29 -7.68
N TRP A 92 5.54 -9.49 -8.73
CA TRP A 92 6.11 -8.15 -8.82
C TRP A 92 5.16 -7.18 -8.11
N TYR A 93 5.71 -6.25 -7.32
CA TYR A 93 4.90 -5.24 -6.65
C TYR A 93 5.49 -3.85 -6.77
N ALA A 94 4.63 -2.84 -6.83
CA ALA A 94 4.99 -1.42 -6.84
C ALA A 94 3.98 -0.61 -6.03
N PHE A 95 4.48 0.42 -5.36
CA PHE A 95 3.65 1.44 -4.70
C PHE A 95 3.35 2.57 -5.68
N ALA A 96 2.15 3.11 -5.60
CA ALA A 96 1.72 4.30 -6.33
C ALA A 96 0.71 5.11 -5.49
N GLY A 97 0.32 6.28 -6.00
CA GLY A 97 -0.68 7.14 -5.37
C GLY A 97 -1.66 7.73 -6.37
N VAL A 98 -2.86 7.99 -5.91
CA VAL A 98 -3.90 8.72 -6.65
C VAL A 98 -4.01 10.11 -6.06
N ASN A 99 -3.69 11.14 -6.83
CA ASN A 99 -3.78 12.54 -6.40
C ASN A 99 -5.22 12.90 -5.98
N LEU A 100 -5.37 13.73 -4.96
CA LEU A 100 -6.68 14.24 -4.51
C LEU A 100 -7.47 14.95 -5.64
N ALA A 101 -6.78 15.59 -6.59
CA ALA A 101 -7.38 16.25 -7.74
C ALA A 101 -7.75 15.28 -8.88
N THR A 102 -7.39 14.01 -8.80
CA THR A 102 -7.72 13.02 -9.83
C THR A 102 -9.22 12.87 -9.97
N LYS A 103 -9.75 13.11 -11.16
CA LYS A 103 -11.20 12.95 -11.42
C LYS A 103 -11.56 11.45 -11.40
N PRO A 104 -12.79 11.11 -10.97
CA PRO A 104 -13.29 9.75 -11.09
C PRO A 104 -13.29 9.29 -12.56
N GLY A 105 -12.94 8.03 -12.80
CA GLY A 105 -12.83 7.51 -14.16
C GLY A 105 -12.10 6.18 -14.25
N ARG A 106 -11.82 5.75 -15.47
CA ARG A 106 -11.00 4.59 -15.79
C ARG A 106 -9.65 5.05 -16.28
N TYR A 107 -8.60 4.53 -15.68
CA TYR A 107 -7.20 4.85 -15.98
C TYR A 107 -6.44 3.58 -16.34
N THR A 108 -5.36 3.72 -17.08
CA THR A 108 -4.57 2.58 -17.51
C THR A 108 -3.35 2.40 -16.61
N LEU A 109 -3.19 1.22 -16.02
CA LEU A 109 -1.92 0.73 -15.55
C LEU A 109 -1.24 0.02 -16.71
N SER A 110 -0.17 0.57 -17.26
CA SER A 110 0.68 -0.13 -18.22
C SER A 110 1.85 -0.77 -17.50
N VAL A 111 2.19 -2.01 -17.86
CA VAL A 111 3.36 -2.72 -17.32
C VAL A 111 4.19 -3.26 -18.49
N GLN A 112 5.52 -3.19 -18.35
CA GLN A 112 6.47 -3.67 -19.34
C GLN A 112 7.60 -4.42 -18.63
N GLY A 113 7.76 -5.69 -19.00
CA GLY A 113 8.83 -6.55 -18.49
C GLY A 113 9.96 -6.67 -19.53
N THR A 114 11.19 -6.74 -19.01
CA THR A 114 12.38 -7.09 -19.79
C THR A 114 12.82 -8.49 -19.39
N GLY A 115 12.94 -9.37 -20.35
CA GLY A 115 13.42 -10.75 -20.18
C GLY A 115 14.86 -10.93 -20.65
N GLN A 116 15.35 -12.18 -20.63
CA GLN A 116 16.64 -12.53 -21.18
C GLN A 116 16.68 -12.19 -22.69
N GLY A 117 17.80 -11.63 -23.15
CA GLY A 117 17.97 -11.19 -24.53
C GLY A 117 17.15 -9.94 -24.89
N GLU A 118 16.84 -9.08 -23.91
CA GLU A 118 16.12 -7.80 -24.07
C GLU A 118 14.74 -7.91 -24.70
N LYS A 119 14.17 -9.11 -24.76
CA LYS A 119 12.79 -9.29 -25.23
C LYS A 119 11.83 -8.56 -24.28
N LYS A 120 11.08 -7.61 -24.84
CA LYS A 120 10.09 -6.83 -24.11
C LYS A 120 8.72 -7.51 -24.23
N ALA A 121 8.02 -7.63 -23.12
CA ALA A 121 6.64 -8.08 -23.06
C ALA A 121 5.87 -7.19 -22.10
N GLY A 122 4.62 -6.89 -22.41
CA GLY A 122 3.85 -5.96 -21.57
C GLY A 122 2.36 -6.25 -21.64
N MET A 123 1.64 -5.63 -20.70
CA MET A 123 0.20 -5.71 -20.57
C MET A 123 -0.34 -4.39 -20.03
N SER A 124 -1.59 -4.11 -20.32
CA SER A 124 -2.31 -2.95 -19.78
C SER A 124 -3.57 -3.40 -19.07
N TYR A 125 -3.87 -2.72 -17.95
CA TYR A 125 -5.03 -3.02 -17.11
C TYR A 125 -5.84 -1.76 -16.88
N ALA A 126 -7.17 -1.86 -16.97
CA ALA A 126 -8.09 -0.77 -16.65
C ALA A 126 -8.32 -0.71 -15.13
N VAL A 127 -7.93 0.40 -14.51
CA VAL A 127 -8.07 0.67 -13.09
C VAL A 127 -9.15 1.73 -12.89
N ALA A 128 -10.20 1.42 -12.17
CA ALA A 128 -11.26 2.36 -11.86
C ALA A 128 -10.93 3.18 -10.61
N ILE A 129 -11.10 4.49 -10.70
CA ILE A 129 -10.99 5.43 -9.58
C ILE A 129 -12.37 6.04 -9.36
N ALA A 130 -12.93 5.88 -8.16
CA ALA A 130 -14.21 6.48 -7.75
C ALA A 130 -13.98 7.83 -7.08
N ALA A 131 -15.07 8.60 -6.91
CA ALA A 131 -15.03 9.80 -6.09
C ALA A 131 -14.93 9.44 -4.61
N ALA A 132 -14.02 10.10 -3.88
CA ALA A 132 -14.07 10.11 -2.43
C ALA A 132 -15.11 11.12 -1.94
N HIS A 133 -15.71 10.83 -0.79
CA HIS A 133 -16.59 11.74 -0.08
C HIS A 133 -15.86 12.26 1.17
N TYR A 134 -15.30 13.44 1.08
CA TYR A 134 -14.58 14.06 2.19
C TYR A 134 -15.50 15.00 2.98
N PRO A 135 -15.52 14.93 4.32
CA PRO A 135 -16.34 15.80 5.14
C PRO A 135 -15.83 17.24 5.11
N PHE A 136 -16.69 18.13 5.56
CA PHE A 136 -16.40 19.53 5.71
C PHE A 136 -16.37 19.88 7.20
N SER A 137 -15.46 20.77 7.62
CA SER A 137 -15.36 21.25 9.00
C SER A 137 -14.94 22.72 9.09
N THR A 138 -15.43 23.42 10.11
CA THR A 138 -14.96 24.75 10.48
C THR A 138 -14.15 24.65 11.76
N ILE A 139 -12.94 25.23 11.76
CA ILE A 139 -11.98 25.13 12.85
C ILE A 139 -11.58 26.53 13.29
N LYS A 140 -11.56 26.75 14.61
CA LYS A 140 -11.02 27.98 15.22
C LYS A 140 -9.58 27.74 15.59
N VAL A 141 -8.66 28.61 15.13
CA VAL A 141 -7.24 28.62 15.48
C VAL A 141 -6.81 30.04 15.87
N ALA A 142 -5.64 30.20 16.47
CA ALA A 142 -5.10 31.52 16.76
C ALA A 142 -4.99 32.34 15.47
N PRO A 143 -5.38 33.63 15.47
CA PRO A 143 -5.42 34.48 14.27
C PRO A 143 -4.11 34.49 13.48
N ALA A 144 -2.96 34.47 14.14
CA ALA A 144 -1.64 34.44 13.53
C ALA A 144 -1.41 33.23 12.59
N PHE A 145 -2.17 32.13 12.73
CA PHE A 145 -2.09 30.98 11.82
C PHE A 145 -3.01 31.07 10.59
N VAL A 146 -3.90 32.08 10.58
CA VAL A 146 -4.76 32.37 9.42
C VAL A 146 -4.24 33.56 8.64
N GLU A 147 -3.89 34.62 9.36
CA GLU A 147 -3.29 35.86 8.87
C GLU A 147 -1.98 36.10 9.64
N PRO A 148 -0.87 35.46 9.19
CA PRO A 148 0.41 35.61 9.88
C PRO A 148 0.87 37.06 9.90
N PRO A 149 1.39 37.53 11.03
CA PRO A 149 1.98 38.87 11.12
C PRO A 149 3.22 38.95 10.21
N LYS A 150 3.60 40.19 9.82
CA LYS A 150 4.76 40.40 8.92
C LYS A 150 6.06 39.83 9.50
N GLU A 151 6.23 39.88 10.78
CA GLU A 151 7.40 39.36 11.52
C GLU A 151 7.52 37.82 11.43
N ALA A 152 6.42 37.09 11.16
CA ALA A 152 6.43 35.66 10.98
C ALA A 152 6.84 35.22 9.54
N GLN A 153 6.90 36.18 8.58
CA GLN A 153 7.13 35.86 7.17
C GLN A 153 8.47 35.14 6.96
N ALA A 154 9.54 35.62 7.57
CA ALA A 154 10.86 34.97 7.48
C ALA A 154 10.85 33.53 8.04
N ALA A 155 10.12 33.27 9.13
CA ALA A 155 10.01 31.93 9.70
C ALA A 155 9.18 31.00 8.80
N ILE A 156 8.15 31.52 8.12
CA ILE A 156 7.35 30.75 7.15
C ILE A 156 8.21 30.39 5.94
N GLU A 157 8.95 31.35 5.38
CA GLU A 157 9.83 31.11 4.24
C GLU A 157 10.93 30.10 4.56
N ALA A 158 11.54 30.21 5.74
CA ALA A 158 12.52 29.23 6.22
C ALA A 158 11.91 27.82 6.38
N ALA A 159 10.69 27.72 6.90
CA ALA A 159 9.97 26.45 7.02
C ALA A 159 9.67 25.85 5.63
N ASP A 160 9.24 26.66 4.67
CA ASP A 160 8.95 26.19 3.31
C ASP A 160 10.24 25.76 2.57
N ALA A 161 11.35 26.48 2.75
CA ALA A 161 12.65 26.09 2.22
C ALA A 161 13.14 24.75 2.81
N ALA A 162 13.01 24.56 4.13
CA ALA A 162 13.38 23.32 4.80
C ALA A 162 12.54 22.12 4.30
N LYS A 163 11.22 22.31 4.16
CA LYS A 163 10.33 21.28 3.58
C LYS A 163 10.71 20.96 2.14
N LYS A 164 10.96 21.98 1.31
CA LYS A 164 11.37 21.79 -0.09
C LYS A 164 12.67 20.98 -0.20
N SER A 165 13.67 21.29 0.64
CA SER A 165 14.92 20.54 0.70
C SER A 165 14.68 19.09 1.13
N ALA A 166 13.92 18.85 2.21
CA ALA A 166 13.58 17.53 2.69
C ALA A 166 12.84 16.69 1.64
N PHE A 167 11.89 17.30 0.92
CA PHE A 167 11.12 16.61 -0.13
C PHE A 167 11.93 16.21 -1.36
N SER A 168 13.11 16.81 -1.55
CA SER A 168 14.03 16.47 -2.65
C SER A 168 15.02 15.36 -2.28
N ALA A 169 15.21 15.08 -1.00
CA ALA A 169 16.19 14.13 -0.48
C ALA A 169 15.54 12.76 -0.28
N THR A 170 15.24 12.05 -1.38
CA THR A 170 14.61 10.72 -1.29
C THR A 170 15.51 9.63 -1.83
N ASP A 171 15.52 8.46 -1.15
CA ASP A 171 16.24 7.29 -1.62
C ASP A 171 15.53 6.68 -2.84
N ALA A 172 16.31 6.24 -3.82
CA ALA A 172 15.79 5.60 -5.02
C ALA A 172 15.22 4.19 -4.73
N ASN A 173 15.73 3.54 -3.67
CA ASN A 173 15.31 2.21 -3.25
C ASN A 173 14.32 2.29 -2.09
N PRO A 174 13.30 1.41 -2.01
CA PRO A 174 12.43 1.36 -0.85
C PRO A 174 13.21 0.88 0.37
N LEU A 175 13.12 1.66 1.43
CA LEU A 175 13.66 1.34 2.75
C LEU A 175 12.63 0.54 3.58
N TRP A 176 11.35 0.67 3.23
CA TRP A 176 10.24 -0.04 3.88
C TRP A 176 10.12 -1.50 3.44
N SER A 177 9.51 -2.30 4.30
CA SER A 177 9.12 -3.68 4.03
C SER A 177 7.94 -4.09 4.92
N GLY A 178 7.06 -4.98 4.44
CA GLY A 178 5.89 -5.38 5.19
C GLY A 178 4.93 -4.21 5.50
N ARG A 179 4.08 -4.39 6.48
CA ARG A 179 3.02 -3.43 6.83
C ARG A 179 3.58 -2.15 7.44
N PHE A 180 2.91 -1.05 7.11
CA PHE A 180 3.05 0.20 7.87
C PHE A 180 2.21 0.08 9.15
N ILE A 181 2.81 0.40 10.30
CA ILE A 181 2.16 0.35 11.61
C ILE A 181 1.66 1.74 12.02
N PRO A 182 0.59 1.85 12.82
CA PRO A 182 0.14 3.13 13.35
C PRO A 182 1.25 3.83 14.14
N PRO A 183 1.43 5.16 13.99
CA PRO A 183 2.46 5.90 14.70
C PRO A 183 2.18 6.07 16.20
N ALA A 184 0.92 5.90 16.61
CA ALA A 184 0.46 5.89 17.99
C ALA A 184 -0.78 5.00 18.13
N GLU A 185 -0.93 4.38 19.29
CA GLU A 185 -2.12 3.60 19.63
C GLU A 185 -3.21 4.51 20.19
N ALA A 186 -4.04 5.05 19.30
CA ALA A 186 -5.13 5.96 19.68
C ALA A 186 -6.23 6.01 18.62
N GLU A 187 -7.41 6.45 19.04
CA GLU A 187 -8.50 6.77 18.11
C GLU A 187 -8.12 7.94 17.20
N THR A 188 -8.65 7.93 15.99
CA THR A 188 -8.48 9.03 15.04
C THR A 188 -9.63 10.02 15.13
N SER A 189 -9.33 11.32 14.98
CA SER A 189 -10.30 12.41 15.10
C SER A 189 -10.47 13.23 13.84
N GLY A 190 -9.43 13.38 13.04
CA GLY A 190 -9.43 14.13 11.78
C GLY A 190 -9.27 13.20 10.60
N VAL A 191 -10.08 13.41 9.54
CA VAL A 191 -10.07 12.56 8.33
C VAL A 191 -9.27 13.24 7.23
N PHE A 192 -8.42 12.49 6.55
CA PHE A 192 -7.72 12.93 5.35
C PHE A 192 -8.72 13.44 4.30
N GLY A 193 -8.33 14.47 3.54
CA GLY A 193 -9.15 15.02 2.47
C GLY A 193 -10.27 15.96 2.94
N SER A 194 -10.55 16.06 4.25
CA SER A 194 -11.59 16.97 4.77
C SER A 194 -11.33 18.40 4.34
N ALA A 195 -12.36 19.07 3.81
CA ALA A 195 -12.31 20.50 3.57
C ALA A 195 -12.42 21.25 4.90
N ARG A 196 -11.47 22.13 5.21
CA ARG A 196 -11.41 22.91 6.46
C ARG A 196 -11.52 24.40 6.17
N ILE A 197 -12.37 25.11 6.93
CA ILE A 197 -12.38 26.56 6.97
C ILE A 197 -11.83 27.02 8.31
N TYR A 198 -10.69 27.71 8.29
CA TYR A 198 -10.09 28.30 9.48
C TYR A 198 -10.64 29.69 9.73
N ASN A 199 -11.24 29.92 10.91
CA ASN A 199 -11.79 31.21 11.38
C ASN A 199 -12.77 31.86 10.37
N GLY A 200 -13.48 31.07 9.57
CA GLY A 200 -14.38 31.57 8.52
C GLY A 200 -13.69 32.17 7.29
N LYS A 201 -12.37 32.28 7.26
CA LYS A 201 -11.61 32.99 6.22
C LYS A 201 -10.83 32.08 5.28
N LYS A 202 -9.94 31.24 5.80
CA LYS A 202 -8.99 30.44 5.02
C LYS A 202 -9.53 29.04 4.75
N LYS A 203 -9.72 28.71 3.49
CA LYS A 203 -10.02 27.34 3.03
C LYS A 203 -8.74 26.54 2.91
N SER A 204 -8.75 25.31 3.42
CA SER A 204 -7.63 24.36 3.32
C SER A 204 -8.19 22.94 3.23
N GLN A 205 -7.37 22.00 2.81
CA GLN A 205 -7.68 20.58 2.83
C GLN A 205 -6.81 19.90 3.89
N HIS A 206 -7.40 18.98 4.65
CA HIS A 206 -6.67 18.20 5.63
C HIS A 206 -5.84 17.14 4.92
N THR A 207 -4.52 17.27 4.98
CA THR A 207 -3.60 16.41 4.23
C THR A 207 -3.06 15.24 5.04
N GLY A 208 -3.68 14.93 6.18
CA GLY A 208 -3.26 13.84 7.07
C GLY A 208 -4.39 13.22 7.86
N LEU A 209 -4.02 12.46 8.86
CA LEU A 209 -4.89 11.78 9.81
C LEU A 209 -4.50 12.27 11.21
N ASP A 210 -5.48 12.72 11.99
CA ASP A 210 -5.24 13.18 13.35
C ASP A 210 -5.50 12.04 14.36
N PHE A 211 -4.54 11.74 15.23
CA PHE A 211 -4.66 10.81 16.35
C PHE A 211 -4.94 11.56 17.65
N ARG A 212 -5.93 11.13 18.41
CA ARG A 212 -6.28 11.70 19.72
C ARG A 212 -5.30 11.22 20.76
N VAL A 213 -4.27 12.00 21.03
CA VAL A 213 -3.24 11.69 22.02
C VAL A 213 -2.97 12.89 22.90
N SER A 214 -2.63 12.64 24.15
CA SER A 214 -2.16 13.67 25.08
C SER A 214 -0.73 14.09 24.74
N THR A 215 -0.32 15.29 25.19
CA THR A 215 1.08 15.70 25.13
C THR A 215 1.98 14.70 25.85
N GLY A 216 3.09 14.31 25.23
CA GLY A 216 4.05 13.36 25.77
C GLY A 216 3.77 11.90 25.41
N THR A 217 2.72 11.60 24.63
CA THR A 217 2.47 10.23 24.14
C THR A 217 3.57 9.82 23.15
N PRO A 218 4.16 8.61 23.28
CA PRO A 218 5.16 8.11 22.36
C PRO A 218 4.66 8.06 20.91
N VAL A 219 5.49 8.54 19.98
CA VAL A 219 5.26 8.51 18.52
C VAL A 219 6.33 7.67 17.86
N HIS A 220 5.92 6.67 17.08
CA HIS A 220 6.79 5.67 16.50
C HIS A 220 6.85 5.79 14.97
N ALA A 221 8.01 5.41 14.39
CA ALA A 221 8.16 5.28 12.95
C ALA A 221 7.21 4.22 12.40
N THR A 222 6.41 4.57 11.40
CA THR A 222 5.43 3.65 10.80
C THR A 222 6.05 2.51 10.00
N ASN A 223 7.29 2.72 9.52
CA ASN A 223 8.13 1.73 8.86
C ASN A 223 9.60 2.22 8.91
N SER A 224 10.54 1.39 8.46
CA SER A 224 11.95 1.77 8.37
C SER A 224 12.16 2.91 7.39
N GLY A 225 13.11 3.81 7.68
CA GLY A 225 13.39 4.97 6.85
C GLY A 225 14.58 5.77 7.34
N THR A 226 14.79 6.92 6.70
CA THR A 226 15.79 7.92 7.09
C THR A 226 15.10 9.19 7.53
N VAL A 227 15.53 9.78 8.62
CA VAL A 227 15.02 11.10 9.10
C VAL A 227 15.56 12.18 8.18
N ILE A 228 14.69 12.79 7.40
CA ILE A 228 15.05 13.87 6.45
C ILE A 228 14.75 15.26 7.00
N LEU A 229 13.99 15.35 8.11
CA LEU A 229 13.72 16.57 8.83
C LEU A 229 13.34 16.26 10.28
N ALA A 230 13.93 17.00 11.24
CA ALA A 230 13.58 16.94 12.66
C ALA A 230 13.82 18.33 13.29
N ARG A 231 12.88 19.27 13.07
CA ARG A 231 12.98 20.67 13.51
C ARG A 231 11.61 21.34 13.65
N PRO A 232 11.54 22.50 14.36
CA PRO A 232 10.33 23.30 14.41
C PRO A 232 10.05 23.98 13.07
N LEU A 233 8.78 23.99 12.68
CA LEU A 233 8.25 24.71 11.51
C LEU A 233 7.07 25.56 11.94
N TYR A 234 6.80 26.65 11.21
CA TYR A 234 5.81 27.65 11.66
C TYR A 234 4.39 27.09 11.84
N PHE A 235 3.87 26.36 10.86
CA PHE A 235 2.52 25.79 10.89
C PHE A 235 2.49 24.40 11.46
N GLU A 236 3.46 23.57 11.14
CA GLU A 236 3.55 22.18 11.54
C GLU A 236 3.97 22.00 13.01
N GLY A 237 4.53 23.06 13.62
CA GLY A 237 5.16 22.96 14.93
C GLY A 237 6.42 22.10 14.87
N ASN A 238 6.76 21.43 15.94
CA ASN A 238 7.83 20.44 15.92
C ASN A 238 7.42 19.30 14.98
N CYS A 239 8.26 19.05 13.96
CA CYS A 239 7.97 18.16 12.86
C CYS A 239 9.11 17.18 12.63
N VAL A 240 8.76 15.89 12.47
CA VAL A 240 9.66 14.85 11.97
C VAL A 240 9.16 14.37 10.62
N MET A 241 10.07 14.19 9.66
CA MET A 241 9.76 13.59 8.36
C MET A 241 10.71 12.42 8.11
N LEU A 242 10.15 11.29 7.71
CA LEU A 242 10.88 10.09 7.33
C LEU A 242 10.78 9.85 5.84
N ASP A 243 11.92 9.63 5.18
CA ASP A 243 11.98 9.07 3.83
C ASP A 243 12.00 7.56 3.91
N HIS A 244 11.03 6.92 3.26
CA HIS A 244 10.94 5.48 3.14
C HIS A 244 11.47 4.97 1.79
N GLY A 245 12.01 5.87 0.98
CA GLY A 245 12.49 5.59 -0.37
C GLY A 245 11.41 5.62 -1.44
N GLN A 246 11.81 5.69 -2.69
CA GLN A 246 10.95 5.80 -3.88
C GLN A 246 9.97 6.98 -3.84
N GLY A 247 10.30 8.04 -3.10
CA GLY A 247 9.48 9.23 -2.93
C GLY A 247 8.32 9.07 -1.93
N LEU A 248 8.30 7.99 -1.14
CA LEU A 248 7.32 7.78 -0.07
C LEU A 248 7.83 8.37 1.24
N LEU A 249 7.10 9.34 1.76
CA LEU A 249 7.42 10.06 3.00
C LEU A 249 6.29 9.90 4.02
N THR A 250 6.65 9.85 5.30
CA THR A 250 5.71 10.04 6.41
C THR A 250 6.12 11.24 7.24
N ILE A 251 5.12 11.98 7.73
CA ILE A 251 5.30 13.28 8.37
C ILE A 251 4.51 13.27 9.68
N TYR A 252 5.19 13.63 10.77
CA TYR A 252 4.67 13.64 12.12
C TYR A 252 4.76 15.08 12.64
N MET A 253 3.63 15.69 12.99
CA MET A 253 3.54 17.12 13.33
C MET A 253 2.98 17.35 14.73
N HIS A 254 3.08 18.59 15.18
CA HIS A 254 2.61 19.10 16.46
C HIS A 254 3.29 18.44 17.67
N LEU A 255 4.52 17.97 17.48
CA LEU A 255 5.28 17.22 18.49
C LEU A 255 5.71 18.12 19.66
N SER A 256 5.93 17.53 20.83
CA SER A 256 6.51 18.23 21.99
C SER A 256 8.04 18.05 22.07
N GLU A 257 8.54 16.90 21.66
CA GLU A 257 9.97 16.55 21.78
C GLU A 257 10.41 15.64 20.63
N PHE A 258 11.63 15.88 20.13
CA PHE A 258 12.28 14.99 19.17
C PHE A 258 13.05 13.88 19.90
N LYS A 259 12.98 12.64 19.40
CA LYS A 259 13.78 11.50 19.88
C LYS A 259 14.79 11.01 18.86
N VAL A 260 14.84 11.67 17.70
CA VAL A 260 15.74 11.42 16.59
C VAL A 260 16.29 12.71 16.04
N LYS A 261 17.32 12.63 15.20
CA LYS A 261 17.96 13.74 14.49
C LYS A 261 18.01 13.50 12.99
N GLU A 262 18.13 14.56 12.21
CA GLU A 262 18.26 14.50 10.75
C GLU A 262 19.45 13.63 10.34
N GLY A 263 19.27 12.80 9.31
CA GLY A 263 20.23 11.83 8.81
C GLY A 263 20.21 10.47 9.54
N GLU A 264 19.48 10.33 10.65
CA GLU A 264 19.37 9.06 11.38
C GLU A 264 18.53 8.05 10.61
N LYS A 265 18.98 6.80 10.58
CA LYS A 265 18.19 5.67 10.08
C LYS A 265 17.36 5.09 11.21
N VAL A 266 16.08 4.90 10.98
CA VAL A 266 15.14 4.36 11.95
C VAL A 266 14.54 3.05 11.46
N ALA A 267 14.29 2.15 12.40
CA ALA A 267 13.54 0.93 12.15
C ALA A 267 12.03 1.15 12.30
N ALA A 268 11.22 0.27 11.71
CA ALA A 268 9.80 0.22 11.98
C ALA A 268 9.54 0.07 13.50
N GLY A 269 8.62 0.89 14.04
CA GLY A 269 8.31 0.90 15.47
C GLY A 269 9.31 1.61 16.38
N GLN A 270 10.41 2.17 15.85
CA GLN A 270 11.33 2.97 16.66
C GLN A 270 10.65 4.25 17.16
N LEU A 271 10.89 4.62 18.43
CA LEU A 271 10.45 5.89 18.99
C LEU A 271 11.13 7.05 18.27
N VAL A 272 10.35 7.95 17.67
CA VAL A 272 10.87 9.10 16.91
C VAL A 272 10.58 10.45 17.56
N ALA A 273 9.53 10.53 18.36
CA ALA A 273 9.11 11.78 19.02
C ALA A 273 8.13 11.53 20.16
N LEU A 274 7.79 12.61 20.87
CA LEU A 274 6.62 12.67 21.74
C LEU A 274 5.59 13.62 21.14
N SER A 275 4.31 13.26 21.20
CA SER A 275 3.19 14.08 20.74
C SER A 275 3.04 15.36 21.56
N GLY A 276 2.40 16.37 21.00
CA GLY A 276 2.21 17.68 21.64
C GLY A 276 1.06 18.48 21.02
N GLY A 277 1.22 19.80 21.02
CA GLY A 277 0.29 20.75 20.44
C GLY A 277 0.99 21.98 19.85
N THR A 278 2.24 21.86 19.41
CA THR A 278 3.02 22.95 18.83
C THR A 278 2.53 23.36 17.45
N GLY A 279 2.81 24.58 17.01
CA GLY A 279 2.39 25.10 15.71
C GLY A 279 0.87 25.38 15.63
N ARG A 280 0.28 25.19 14.45
CA ARG A 280 -1.14 25.43 14.18
C ARG A 280 -2.01 24.28 14.67
N SER A 281 -2.16 24.17 15.97
CA SER A 281 -2.98 23.18 16.65
C SER A 281 -4.06 23.82 17.52
N THR A 282 -5.19 23.17 17.71
CA THR A 282 -6.28 23.61 18.58
C THR A 282 -6.25 22.93 19.95
N ALA A 283 -5.65 21.77 20.02
CA ALA A 283 -5.49 20.95 21.21
C ALA A 283 -4.39 19.92 20.98
N PRO A 284 -3.84 19.28 22.01
CA PRO A 284 -2.88 18.20 21.84
C PRO A 284 -3.42 17.08 20.95
N HIS A 285 -2.65 16.72 19.92
CA HIS A 285 -2.91 15.61 19.01
C HIS A 285 -1.66 15.31 18.17
N LEU A 286 -1.60 14.14 17.56
CA LEU A 286 -0.62 13.84 16.52
C LEU A 286 -1.28 14.00 15.15
N HIS A 287 -0.78 14.92 14.33
CA HIS A 287 -1.11 14.95 12.92
C HIS A 287 -0.09 14.09 12.16
N PHE A 288 -0.59 13.04 11.50
CA PHE A 288 0.20 12.11 10.71
C PHE A 288 -0.17 12.23 9.23
N ALA A 289 0.82 12.50 8.37
CA ALA A 289 0.59 12.63 6.94
C ALA A 289 1.49 11.69 6.13
N VAL A 290 1.00 11.30 4.97
CA VAL A 290 1.69 10.48 3.97
C VAL A 290 1.82 11.29 2.70
N ARG A 291 3.03 11.33 2.13
CA ARG A 291 3.29 12.02 0.87
C ARG A 291 4.07 11.11 -0.07
N TRP A 292 3.65 11.05 -1.34
CA TRP A 292 4.34 10.28 -2.35
C TRP A 292 4.53 11.12 -3.61
N ARG A 293 5.79 11.31 -4.01
CA ARG A 293 6.18 12.06 -5.21
C ARG A 293 5.42 13.39 -5.38
N GLY A 294 5.31 14.15 -4.30
CA GLY A 294 4.67 15.47 -4.32
C GLY A 294 3.22 15.48 -3.86
N GLU A 295 2.54 14.34 -3.84
CA GLU A 295 1.11 14.23 -3.57
C GLU A 295 0.84 13.68 -2.17
N TYR A 296 -0.10 14.29 -1.46
CA TYR A 296 -0.58 13.76 -0.19
C TYR A 296 -1.58 12.63 -0.42
N LEU A 297 -1.41 11.54 0.33
CA LEU A 297 -2.23 10.34 0.25
C LEU A 297 -2.89 10.05 1.59
N ASP A 298 -4.01 9.30 1.57
CA ASP A 298 -4.74 8.91 2.77
C ASP A 298 -3.90 7.99 3.67
N PRO A 299 -3.50 8.47 4.87
CA PRO A 299 -2.67 7.68 5.78
C PRO A 299 -3.40 6.43 6.30
N ARG A 300 -4.73 6.48 6.49
CA ARG A 300 -5.49 5.33 6.95
C ARG A 300 -5.37 4.18 5.94
N THR A 301 -5.58 4.49 4.67
CA THR A 301 -5.44 3.51 3.61
C THR A 301 -4.00 2.94 3.53
N LEU A 302 -2.95 3.76 3.76
CA LEU A 302 -1.57 3.26 3.81
C LEU A 302 -1.37 2.23 4.93
N LEU A 303 -1.90 2.51 6.13
CA LEU A 303 -1.81 1.62 7.30
C LEU A 303 -2.56 0.29 7.09
N ASP A 304 -3.57 0.28 6.22
CA ASP A 304 -4.34 -0.91 5.87
C ASP A 304 -3.69 -1.76 4.76
N LEU A 305 -2.78 -1.19 3.95
CA LEU A 305 -2.07 -1.92 2.90
C LEU A 305 -1.22 -3.06 3.48
N ARG A 306 -1.06 -4.11 2.69
CA ARG A 306 -0.27 -5.30 3.05
C ARG A 306 0.87 -5.55 2.06
N PRO A 307 1.89 -4.69 2.03
CA PRO A 307 3.05 -4.93 1.20
C PRO A 307 3.72 -6.26 1.56
N PRO A 308 4.37 -6.92 0.58
CA PRO A 308 5.13 -8.12 0.86
C PRO A 308 6.29 -7.83 1.81
N GLU A 309 6.63 -8.81 2.62
CA GLU A 309 7.89 -8.86 3.37
C GLU A 309 9.08 -9.00 2.42
N LYS A 310 10.26 -8.57 2.87
CA LYS A 310 11.52 -8.71 2.10
C LYS A 310 11.92 -10.17 1.96
#